data_c50996ef7e477b7754f187adc7589422
#
_entry.id   c50996ef7e477b7754f187adc7589422
#
_cell.length_a   1.000
_cell.length_b   1.000
_cell.length_c   1.000
_cell.angle_alpha   90.00
_cell.angle_beta   90.00
_cell.angle_gamma   90.00
#
_symmetry.space_group_name_H-M   'P 1'
#
loop_
_entity.id
_entity.type
_entity.pdbx_description
1 polymer ?
#
loop_
_entity_poly.entity_id
_entity_poly.type
_entity_poly.pdbx_seq_one_letter_code
_entity_poly.pdbx_strand_id
1 'polypeptide(L)'
;MTGQSYSVHGRQAADVPMWQELLVGFELVQLRLTSVFYGLGVPHGHGEAVILIPGFLGTDAYLGQLFSWLRTVGYRSYFSGIGWNAECPNLLIRRRLNDTVQRAFNATGRKVHLVGHSLGGIIARSVAAQRPDQVASVTTLGSPFRGTAAHPNVLRASDAIRNRIMREHASHILPGCYTEDCTCEFISSLKAEFPSDVAQTAVYTRSDGIVDWHYCITGDPQIDFEVAGTHVGLVFNPAVYRLLAGRLARGV
;
A
#
# COMPACT_ATOMS: atom_id res chain seq x y z
N MET A 1 -10.45 -22.77 9.19
CA MET A 1 -9.65 -21.56 9.06
C MET A 1 -8.37 -21.96 8.36
N THR A 2 -8.32 -21.85 7.04
CA THR A 2 -7.15 -22.24 6.24
C THR A 2 -6.27 -21.00 6.11
N GLY A 3 -5.12 -21.02 6.78
CA GLY A 3 -4.09 -20.00 6.64
C GLY A 3 -3.70 -19.86 5.18
N GLN A 4 -4.00 -18.71 4.59
CA GLN A 4 -3.60 -18.41 3.22
C GLN A 4 -2.12 -18.04 3.21
N SER A 5 -1.26 -19.04 2.94
CA SER A 5 0.12 -18.78 2.59
C SER A 5 0.18 -18.01 1.28
N TYR A 6 1.00 -16.98 1.24
CA TYR A 6 1.33 -16.22 0.04
C TYR A 6 2.02 -17.16 -0.96
N SER A 7 1.30 -17.64 -1.96
CA SER A 7 1.93 -18.29 -3.10
C SER A 7 2.38 -17.19 -4.05
N VAL A 8 3.65 -16.85 -4.01
CA VAL A 8 4.26 -15.92 -4.97
C VAL A 8 4.27 -16.61 -6.31
N HIS A 9 3.22 -16.40 -7.09
CA HIS A 9 3.24 -16.76 -8.51
C HIS A 9 4.26 -15.87 -9.20
N GLY A 10 5.13 -16.48 -9.99
CA GLY A 10 6.21 -15.78 -10.68
C GLY A 10 5.72 -14.53 -11.42
N ARG A 11 6.63 -13.61 -11.60
CA ARG A 11 6.42 -12.32 -12.26
C ARG A 11 5.84 -12.50 -13.67
N GLN A 12 4.64 -11.97 -13.95
CA GLN A 12 3.91 -12.15 -15.21
C GLN A 12 3.56 -10.80 -15.84
N ALA A 13 3.59 -10.76 -17.19
CA ALA A 13 3.01 -9.66 -17.93
C ALA A 13 1.48 -9.78 -17.91
N ALA A 14 0.79 -8.71 -17.51
CA ALA A 14 -0.66 -8.60 -17.53
C ALA A 14 -1.10 -7.74 -18.71
N ASP A 15 -2.16 -8.18 -19.38
CA ASP A 15 -2.84 -7.37 -20.40
C ASP A 15 -3.89 -6.50 -19.71
N VAL A 16 -3.45 -5.32 -19.27
CA VAL A 16 -4.27 -4.35 -18.55
C VAL A 16 -4.30 -3.02 -19.31
N PRO A 17 -5.42 -2.28 -19.27
CA PRO A 17 -5.65 -1.10 -20.12
C PRO A 17 -4.96 0.14 -19.53
N MET A 18 -3.63 0.24 -19.60
CA MET A 18 -2.84 1.36 -19.04
C MET A 18 -3.32 2.75 -19.49
N TRP A 19 -3.98 2.86 -20.64
CA TRP A 19 -4.54 4.13 -21.11
C TRP A 19 -5.61 4.70 -20.18
N GLN A 20 -6.29 3.86 -19.41
CA GLN A 20 -7.31 4.29 -18.42
C GLN A 20 -6.72 5.16 -17.32
N GLU A 21 -5.43 5.02 -17.02
CA GLU A 21 -4.74 5.85 -16.03
C GLU A 21 -4.71 7.35 -16.40
N LEU A 22 -5.00 7.71 -17.65
CA LEU A 22 -5.19 9.11 -18.06
C LEU A 22 -6.43 9.75 -17.41
N LEU A 23 -7.37 8.94 -16.88
CA LEU A 23 -8.58 9.43 -16.22
C LEU A 23 -8.34 9.92 -14.78
N VAL A 24 -7.15 9.73 -14.23
CA VAL A 24 -6.81 10.11 -12.85
C VAL A 24 -7.11 11.58 -12.53
N GLY A 25 -6.91 12.48 -13.50
CA GLY A 25 -7.25 13.90 -13.34
C GLY A 25 -8.73 14.14 -13.12
N PHE A 26 -9.59 13.39 -13.80
CA PHE A 26 -11.03 13.45 -13.63
C PHE A 26 -11.45 12.92 -12.23
N GLU A 27 -10.85 11.84 -11.77
CA GLU A 27 -11.12 11.25 -10.45
C GLU A 27 -10.76 12.23 -9.32
N LEU A 28 -9.66 12.97 -9.46
CA LEU A 28 -9.30 14.04 -8.51
C LEU A 28 -10.35 15.18 -8.48
N VAL A 29 -10.85 15.59 -9.64
CA VAL A 29 -11.92 16.59 -9.72
C VAL A 29 -13.20 16.05 -9.10
N GLN A 30 -13.58 14.82 -9.41
CA GLN A 30 -14.75 14.15 -8.87
C GLN A 30 -14.68 14.10 -7.32
N LEU A 31 -13.54 13.72 -6.75
CA LEU A 31 -13.35 13.71 -5.30
C LEU A 31 -13.67 15.07 -4.68
N ARG A 32 -13.13 16.16 -5.25
CA ARG A 32 -13.31 17.52 -4.74
C ARG A 32 -14.75 18.02 -4.79
N LEU A 33 -15.59 17.44 -5.63
CA LEU A 33 -17.02 17.76 -5.75
C LEU A 33 -17.90 16.97 -4.77
N THR A 34 -17.31 16.08 -3.95
CA THR A 34 -18.06 15.25 -3.00
C THR A 34 -17.99 15.78 -1.58
N SER A 35 -19.03 15.54 -0.78
CA SER A 35 -19.06 15.88 0.65
C SER A 35 -17.96 15.18 1.45
N VAL A 36 -17.59 13.97 1.05
CA VAL A 36 -16.54 13.19 1.73
C VAL A 36 -15.17 13.88 1.68
N PHE A 37 -14.88 14.63 0.61
CA PHE A 37 -13.65 15.42 0.51
C PHE A 37 -13.48 16.42 1.66
N TYR A 38 -14.59 16.97 2.13
CA TYR A 38 -14.65 17.93 3.24
C TYR A 38 -14.82 17.24 4.61
N GLY A 39 -14.72 15.91 4.66
CA GLY A 39 -14.91 15.14 5.89
C GLY A 39 -16.37 15.03 6.35
N LEU A 40 -17.34 15.39 5.49
CA LEU A 40 -18.75 15.37 5.84
C LEU A 40 -19.37 13.97 5.59
N GLY A 41 -20.17 13.51 6.55
CA GLY A 41 -20.89 12.24 6.45
C GLY A 41 -20.01 10.99 6.60
N VAL A 42 -18.84 11.15 7.25
CA VAL A 42 -17.93 10.05 7.55
C VAL A 42 -17.55 10.04 9.04
N PRO A 43 -17.24 8.87 9.62
CA PRO A 43 -16.66 8.79 10.95
C PRO A 43 -15.35 9.56 11.04
N HIS A 44 -15.08 10.16 12.21
CA HIS A 44 -13.84 10.87 12.50
C HIS A 44 -12.97 10.06 13.46
N GLY A 45 -11.66 10.20 13.33
CA GLY A 45 -10.68 9.65 14.24
C GLY A 45 -10.49 10.51 15.50
N HIS A 46 -9.77 9.96 16.46
CA HIS A 46 -9.46 10.60 17.74
C HIS A 46 -7.95 10.72 17.95
N GLY A 47 -7.23 11.05 16.87
CA GLY A 47 -5.78 11.25 16.90
C GLY A 47 -4.95 9.98 16.71
N GLU A 48 -5.55 8.88 16.24
CA GLU A 48 -4.82 7.67 15.87
C GLU A 48 -3.84 7.96 14.72
N ALA A 49 -2.68 7.28 14.75
CA ALA A 49 -1.66 7.46 13.73
C ALA A 49 -1.99 6.67 12.46
N VAL A 50 -1.96 7.34 11.30
CA VAL A 50 -2.08 6.71 9.97
C VAL A 50 -0.84 7.04 9.15
N ILE A 51 -0.13 6.01 8.68
CA ILE A 51 1.07 6.15 7.86
C ILE A 51 0.72 5.81 6.42
N LEU A 52 1.03 6.72 5.50
CA LEU A 52 0.79 6.57 4.06
C LEU A 52 2.07 6.12 3.36
N ILE A 53 1.98 5.07 2.54
CA ILE A 53 3.14 4.46 1.86
C ILE A 53 2.90 4.48 0.35
N PRO A 54 3.77 5.18 -0.43
CA PRO A 54 3.58 5.35 -1.86
C PRO A 54 3.89 4.08 -2.65
N GLY A 55 3.32 4.00 -3.87
CA GLY A 55 3.57 2.92 -4.82
C GLY A 55 4.93 3.00 -5.50
N PHE A 56 5.21 2.03 -6.36
CA PHE A 56 6.43 1.96 -7.17
C PHE A 56 6.63 3.25 -7.98
N LEU A 57 7.85 3.79 -7.98
CA LEU A 57 8.25 5.09 -8.55
C LEU A 57 7.55 6.31 -7.96
N GLY A 58 6.63 6.12 -7.01
CA GLY A 58 5.95 7.21 -6.32
C GLY A 58 6.81 7.82 -5.22
N THR A 59 6.43 9.03 -4.80
CA THR A 59 6.95 9.70 -3.61
C THR A 59 5.82 9.92 -2.63
N ASP A 60 6.12 10.24 -1.38
CA ASP A 60 5.09 10.59 -0.38
C ASP A 60 4.17 11.75 -0.87
N ALA A 61 4.69 12.63 -1.72
CA ALA A 61 4.00 13.86 -2.15
C ALA A 61 2.67 13.61 -2.88
N TYR A 62 2.58 12.55 -3.73
CA TYR A 62 1.32 12.31 -4.46
C TYR A 62 0.19 11.82 -3.55
N LEU A 63 0.51 11.33 -2.35
CA LEU A 63 -0.47 10.98 -1.32
C LEU A 63 -0.92 12.20 -0.48
N GLY A 64 -0.43 13.39 -0.80
CA GLY A 64 -0.66 14.61 -0.05
C GLY A 64 -2.15 14.97 0.12
N GLN A 65 -2.99 14.64 -0.88
CA GLN A 65 -4.44 14.84 -0.79
C GLN A 65 -5.06 13.94 0.30
N LEU A 66 -4.73 12.66 0.29
CA LEU A 66 -5.20 11.69 1.29
C LEU A 66 -4.62 12.02 2.68
N PHE A 67 -3.35 12.43 2.73
CA PHE A 67 -2.69 12.89 3.96
C PHE A 67 -3.46 14.04 4.62
N SER A 68 -3.77 15.08 3.85
CA SER A 68 -4.48 16.26 4.34
C SER A 68 -5.91 15.92 4.76
N TRP A 69 -6.59 15.07 3.99
CA TRP A 69 -7.93 14.63 4.31
C TRP A 69 -8.00 13.83 5.63
N LEU A 70 -7.07 12.91 5.86
CA LEU A 70 -7.00 12.17 7.13
C LEU A 70 -6.87 13.12 8.33
N ARG A 71 -6.12 14.20 8.19
CA ARG A 71 -6.03 15.23 9.24
C ARG A 71 -7.35 15.97 9.44
N THR A 72 -8.06 16.28 8.36
CA THR A 72 -9.38 16.92 8.40
C THR A 72 -10.38 16.06 9.16
N VAL A 73 -10.31 14.72 9.01
CA VAL A 73 -11.20 13.79 9.71
C VAL A 73 -10.61 13.25 11.03
N GLY A 74 -9.63 13.95 11.62
CA GLY A 74 -9.21 13.77 13.01
C GLY A 74 -8.07 12.76 13.26
N TYR A 75 -7.42 12.24 12.22
CA TYR A 75 -6.26 11.36 12.37
C TYR A 75 -4.93 12.12 12.40
N ARG A 76 -3.90 11.55 13.01
CA ARG A 76 -2.51 12.00 12.87
C ARG A 76 -1.87 11.30 11.70
N SER A 77 -1.89 11.92 10.52
CA SER A 77 -1.30 11.38 9.32
C SER A 77 0.22 11.58 9.30
N TYR A 78 0.93 10.56 8.82
CA TYR A 78 2.37 10.54 8.62
C TYR A 78 2.67 10.10 7.20
N PHE A 79 3.64 10.74 6.56
CA PHE A 79 4.27 10.19 5.37
C PHE A 79 5.25 9.09 5.76
N SER A 80 5.43 8.12 4.89
CA SER A 80 6.29 6.97 5.14
C SER A 80 7.75 7.34 5.43
N GLY A 81 8.20 8.46 4.88
CA GLY A 81 9.59 8.90 4.92
C GLY A 81 10.51 8.12 3.99
N ILE A 82 9.99 7.19 3.18
CA ILE A 82 10.80 6.43 2.23
C ILE A 82 11.32 7.29 1.07
N GLY A 83 10.69 8.45 0.83
CA GLY A 83 11.04 9.34 -0.27
C GLY A 83 10.57 8.76 -1.59
N TRP A 84 11.48 8.51 -2.53
CA TRP A 84 11.18 7.89 -3.82
C TRP A 84 11.17 6.36 -3.70
N ASN A 85 10.03 5.72 -4.02
CA ASN A 85 9.89 4.26 -3.94
C ASN A 85 10.47 3.57 -5.19
N ALA A 86 11.76 3.68 -5.35
CA ALA A 86 12.54 3.09 -6.44
C ALA A 86 13.85 2.47 -5.91
N GLU A 87 13.79 1.87 -4.74
CA GLU A 87 14.90 1.24 -4.03
C GLU A 87 14.47 -0.16 -3.57
N CYS A 88 15.39 -0.96 -3.05
CA CYS A 88 15.05 -2.24 -2.44
C CYS A 88 14.06 -2.05 -1.28
N PRO A 89 12.85 -2.65 -1.31
CA PRO A 89 11.85 -2.48 -0.26
C PRO A 89 12.37 -2.82 1.14
N ASN A 90 13.19 -3.85 1.26
CA ASN A 90 13.81 -4.22 2.54
C ASN A 90 14.70 -3.11 3.12
N LEU A 91 15.44 -2.42 2.26
CA LEU A 91 16.26 -1.27 2.68
C LEU A 91 15.40 -0.06 3.05
N LEU A 92 14.33 0.21 2.30
CA LEU A 92 13.38 1.29 2.60
C LEU A 92 12.70 1.08 3.95
N ILE A 93 12.26 -0.16 4.24
CA ILE A 93 11.67 -0.52 5.52
C ILE A 93 12.68 -0.27 6.65
N ARG A 94 13.86 -0.87 6.55
CA ARG A 94 14.87 -0.85 7.63
C ARG A 94 15.44 0.54 7.91
N ARG A 95 15.67 1.34 6.85
CA ARG A 95 16.37 2.63 6.98
C ARG A 95 15.43 3.81 7.26
N ARG A 96 14.13 3.68 6.97
CA ARG A 96 13.22 4.83 7.00
C ARG A 96 11.85 4.52 7.59
N LEU A 97 11.14 3.52 7.05
CA LEU A 97 9.74 3.28 7.44
C LEU A 97 9.63 2.78 8.88
N ASN A 98 10.55 1.93 9.32
CA ASN A 98 10.58 1.45 10.71
C ASN A 98 10.70 2.60 11.72
N ASP A 99 11.53 3.60 11.43
CA ASP A 99 11.66 4.78 12.28
C ASP A 99 10.37 5.61 12.30
N THR A 100 9.66 5.69 11.16
CA THR A 100 8.38 6.40 11.09
C THR A 100 7.30 5.66 11.87
N VAL A 101 7.22 4.33 11.77
CA VAL A 101 6.30 3.50 12.57
C VAL A 101 6.57 3.69 14.07
N GLN A 102 7.83 3.59 14.48
CA GLN A 102 8.22 3.74 15.88
C GLN A 102 7.89 5.14 16.42
N ARG A 103 8.19 6.20 15.66
CA ARG A 103 7.85 7.58 16.05
C ARG A 103 6.35 7.79 16.17
N ALA A 104 5.56 7.29 15.23
CA ALA A 104 4.11 7.41 15.24
C ALA A 104 3.48 6.64 16.41
N PHE A 105 3.96 5.42 16.67
CA PHE A 105 3.57 4.60 17.82
C PHE A 105 3.87 5.32 19.14
N ASN A 106 5.09 5.80 19.33
CA ASN A 106 5.50 6.51 20.55
C ASN A 106 4.70 7.83 20.75
N ALA A 107 4.40 8.54 19.65
CA ALA A 107 3.70 9.83 19.72
C ALA A 107 2.21 9.69 20.07
N THR A 108 1.61 8.53 19.84
CA THR A 108 0.19 8.28 20.13
C THR A 108 -0.03 7.31 21.30
N GLY A 109 0.96 6.51 21.66
CA GLY A 109 0.84 5.42 22.63
C GLY A 109 -0.10 4.29 22.14
N ARG A 110 -0.43 4.25 20.84
CA ARG A 110 -1.38 3.33 20.22
C ARG A 110 -0.76 2.68 18.99
N LYS A 111 -1.22 1.46 18.64
CA LYS A 111 -0.87 0.83 17.37
C LYS A 111 -1.24 1.74 16.20
N VAL A 112 -0.43 1.73 15.16
CA VAL A 112 -0.57 2.59 13.98
C VAL A 112 -1.38 1.89 12.87
N HIS A 113 -2.06 2.66 12.04
CA HIS A 113 -2.69 2.19 10.82
C HIS A 113 -1.76 2.43 9.62
N LEU A 114 -1.61 1.43 8.75
CA LEU A 114 -0.83 1.55 7.52
C LEU A 114 -1.77 1.58 6.31
N VAL A 115 -1.63 2.58 5.45
CA VAL A 115 -2.35 2.67 4.18
C VAL A 115 -1.31 2.72 3.07
N GLY A 116 -1.25 1.69 2.25
CA GLY A 116 -0.28 1.58 1.18
C GLY A 116 -0.93 1.47 -0.19
N HIS A 117 -0.42 2.25 -1.16
CA HIS A 117 -0.84 2.18 -2.55
C HIS A 117 0.12 1.30 -3.36
N SER A 118 -0.41 0.37 -4.18
CA SER A 118 0.39 -0.46 -5.07
C SER A 118 1.52 -1.20 -4.31
N LEU A 119 2.79 -1.07 -4.71
CA LEU A 119 3.95 -1.60 -3.97
C LEU A 119 3.97 -1.15 -2.50
N GLY A 120 3.46 0.05 -2.19
CA GLY A 120 3.37 0.55 -0.82
C GLY A 120 2.48 -0.31 0.07
N GLY A 121 1.42 -0.92 -0.47
CA GLY A 121 0.58 -1.85 0.29
C GLY A 121 1.26 -3.19 0.54
N ILE A 122 2.11 -3.66 -0.39
CA ILE A 122 2.94 -4.85 -0.17
C ILE A 122 3.96 -4.56 0.94
N ILE A 123 4.58 -3.37 0.92
CA ILE A 123 5.48 -2.91 1.99
C ILE A 123 4.73 -2.83 3.33
N ALA A 124 3.51 -2.27 3.36
CA ALA A 124 2.69 -2.20 4.57
C ALA A 124 2.40 -3.58 5.17
N ARG A 125 2.06 -4.56 4.34
CA ARG A 125 1.83 -5.95 4.78
C ARG A 125 3.08 -6.57 5.39
N SER A 126 4.23 -6.37 4.76
CA SER A 126 5.51 -6.85 5.29
C SER A 126 5.83 -6.22 6.66
N VAL A 127 5.64 -4.91 6.81
CA VAL A 127 5.86 -4.22 8.09
C VAL A 127 4.90 -4.71 9.16
N ALA A 128 3.62 -4.93 8.84
CA ALA A 128 2.65 -5.47 9.78
C ALA A 128 3.01 -6.88 10.26
N ALA A 129 3.51 -7.73 9.37
CA ALA A 129 3.98 -9.07 9.72
C ALA A 129 5.26 -9.04 10.59
N GLN A 130 6.12 -8.03 10.42
CA GLN A 130 7.33 -7.84 11.23
C GLN A 130 7.05 -7.19 12.60
N ARG A 131 5.99 -6.38 12.69
CA ARG A 131 5.68 -5.54 13.87
C ARG A 131 4.19 -5.57 14.25
N PRO A 132 3.61 -6.76 14.50
CA PRO A 132 2.18 -6.87 14.82
C PRO A 132 1.82 -6.19 16.14
N ASP A 133 2.78 -6.02 17.04
CA ASP A 133 2.67 -5.29 18.30
C ASP A 133 2.49 -3.77 18.12
N GLN A 134 2.92 -3.21 16.99
CA GLN A 134 2.84 -1.77 16.70
C GLN A 134 1.82 -1.41 15.62
N VAL A 135 1.32 -2.38 14.84
CA VAL A 135 0.39 -2.15 13.74
C VAL A 135 -1.01 -2.64 14.10
N ALA A 136 -2.00 -1.75 14.01
CA ALA A 136 -3.41 -2.06 14.24
C ALA A 136 -4.09 -2.60 12.98
N SER A 137 -3.82 -1.98 11.83
CA SER A 137 -4.43 -2.38 10.56
C SER A 137 -3.57 -2.05 9.36
N VAL A 138 -3.84 -2.78 8.28
CA VAL A 138 -3.30 -2.52 6.94
C VAL A 138 -4.45 -2.33 5.96
N THR A 139 -4.45 -1.21 5.24
CA THR A 139 -5.28 -1.01 4.06
C THR A 139 -4.40 -0.96 2.83
N THR A 140 -4.66 -1.83 1.87
CA THR A 140 -3.98 -1.86 0.57
C THR A 140 -4.87 -1.27 -0.51
N LEU A 141 -4.31 -0.42 -1.36
CA LEU A 141 -5.00 0.19 -2.50
C LEU A 141 -4.33 -0.29 -3.79
N GLY A 142 -4.99 -1.15 -4.57
CA GLY A 142 -4.45 -1.70 -5.82
C GLY A 142 -3.11 -2.43 -5.65
N SER A 143 -2.93 -3.17 -4.58
CA SER A 143 -1.63 -3.79 -4.23
C SER A 143 -1.62 -5.28 -4.57
N PRO A 144 -0.81 -5.74 -5.52
CA PRO A 144 -0.79 -7.14 -5.93
C PRO A 144 0.06 -7.99 -4.96
N PHE A 145 -0.44 -8.21 -3.74
CA PHE A 145 0.29 -8.92 -2.68
C PHE A 145 0.26 -10.45 -2.81
N ARG A 146 -0.49 -11.01 -3.76
CA ARG A 146 -0.52 -12.45 -4.06
C ARG A 146 0.40 -12.86 -5.20
N GLY A 147 1.17 -11.94 -5.75
CA GLY A 147 2.07 -12.17 -6.88
C GLY A 147 2.25 -10.90 -7.71
N THR A 148 3.15 -10.91 -8.68
CA THR A 148 3.41 -9.75 -9.53
C THR A 148 2.92 -10.02 -10.95
N ALA A 149 1.69 -9.60 -11.25
CA ALA A 149 1.17 -9.52 -12.61
C ALA A 149 0.89 -8.05 -12.93
N ALA A 150 1.68 -7.47 -13.84
CA ALA A 150 1.63 -6.04 -14.13
C ALA A 150 1.84 -5.75 -15.64
N HIS A 151 1.45 -4.56 -16.06
CA HIS A 151 1.67 -4.09 -17.42
C HIS A 151 3.15 -4.20 -17.81
N PRO A 152 3.49 -4.62 -19.06
CA PRO A 152 4.88 -4.85 -19.50
C PRO A 152 5.81 -3.64 -19.29
N ASN A 153 5.30 -2.41 -19.43
CA ASN A 153 6.09 -1.20 -19.19
C ASN A 153 6.52 -1.06 -17.71
N VAL A 154 5.64 -1.45 -16.77
CA VAL A 154 5.94 -1.43 -15.34
C VAL A 154 6.98 -2.49 -15.01
N LEU A 155 6.88 -3.67 -15.60
CA LEU A 155 7.86 -4.73 -15.45
C LEU A 155 9.24 -4.30 -15.96
N ARG A 156 9.30 -3.66 -17.15
CA ARG A 156 10.55 -3.11 -17.70
C ARG A 156 11.17 -2.03 -16.80
N ALA A 157 10.34 -1.12 -16.28
CA ALA A 157 10.80 -0.12 -15.32
C ALA A 157 11.35 -0.75 -14.05
N SER A 158 10.69 -1.78 -13.53
CA SER A 158 11.15 -2.55 -12.38
C SER A 158 12.49 -3.26 -12.65
N ASP A 159 12.72 -3.80 -13.87
CA ASP A 159 14.02 -4.37 -14.26
C ASP A 159 15.14 -3.32 -14.31
N ALA A 160 14.83 -2.14 -14.82
CA ALA A 160 15.80 -1.03 -14.84
C ALA A 160 16.19 -0.61 -13.42
N ILE A 161 15.22 -0.50 -12.51
CA ILE A 161 15.49 -0.20 -11.09
C ILE A 161 16.30 -1.33 -10.45
N ARG A 162 15.94 -2.59 -10.65
CA ARG A 162 16.70 -3.73 -10.15
C ARG A 162 18.16 -3.68 -10.63
N ASN A 163 18.37 -3.45 -11.92
CA ASN A 163 19.72 -3.36 -12.49
C ASN A 163 20.53 -2.18 -11.89
N ARG A 164 19.87 -1.06 -11.60
CA ARG A 164 20.49 0.06 -10.88
C ARG A 164 20.90 -0.35 -9.46
N ILE A 165 19.98 -0.91 -8.68
CA ILE A 165 20.24 -1.38 -7.31
C ILE A 165 21.40 -2.36 -7.28
N MET A 166 21.42 -3.32 -8.21
CA MET A 166 22.50 -4.32 -8.31
C MET A 166 23.86 -3.68 -8.58
N ARG A 167 23.92 -2.59 -9.36
CA ARG A 167 25.18 -1.86 -9.60
C ARG A 167 25.62 -1.01 -8.41
N GLU A 168 24.68 -0.31 -7.76
CA GLU A 168 24.97 0.64 -6.68
C GLU A 168 25.29 -0.05 -5.34
N HIS A 169 24.73 -1.23 -5.11
CA HIS A 169 24.79 -1.94 -3.82
C HIS A 169 25.36 -3.36 -3.90
N ALA A 170 26.15 -3.67 -4.92
CA ALA A 170 26.64 -5.02 -5.22
C ALA A 170 27.20 -5.79 -4.02
N SER A 171 27.85 -5.11 -3.07
CA SER A 171 28.45 -5.71 -1.86
C SER A 171 27.46 -5.95 -0.71
N HIS A 172 26.24 -5.43 -0.79
CA HIS A 172 25.23 -5.47 0.28
C HIS A 172 23.92 -6.13 -0.13
N ILE A 173 23.86 -6.69 -1.34
CA ILE A 173 22.65 -7.27 -1.92
C ILE A 173 22.65 -8.78 -1.71
N LEU A 174 21.54 -9.30 -1.20
CA LEU A 174 21.34 -10.74 -1.09
C LEU A 174 21.11 -11.37 -2.47
N PRO A 175 21.50 -12.62 -2.68
CA PRO A 175 21.12 -13.38 -3.88
C PRO A 175 19.61 -13.33 -4.09
N GLY A 176 19.17 -13.17 -5.33
CA GLY A 176 17.75 -13.04 -5.65
C GLY A 176 17.10 -11.70 -5.27
N CYS A 177 17.87 -10.68 -4.86
CA CYS A 177 17.33 -9.38 -4.48
C CYS A 177 16.41 -8.81 -5.57
N TYR A 178 15.30 -8.21 -5.14
CA TYR A 178 14.25 -7.68 -6.01
C TYR A 178 13.50 -8.76 -6.81
N THR A 179 13.56 -10.00 -6.37
CA THR A 179 12.73 -11.11 -6.85
C THR A 179 12.08 -11.83 -5.66
N GLU A 180 11.19 -12.77 -5.95
CA GLU A 180 10.55 -13.64 -4.96
C GLU A 180 11.50 -14.62 -4.27
N ASP A 181 12.67 -14.88 -4.88
CA ASP A 181 13.70 -15.77 -4.35
C ASP A 181 14.62 -15.08 -3.32
N CYS A 182 14.43 -13.79 -3.09
CA CYS A 182 15.22 -13.08 -2.09
C CYS A 182 14.92 -13.61 -0.68
N THR A 183 15.98 -13.83 0.09
CA THR A 183 15.90 -14.30 1.48
C THR A 183 15.81 -13.15 2.49
N CYS A 184 15.56 -11.92 2.02
CA CYS A 184 15.44 -10.76 2.91
C CYS A 184 14.16 -10.80 3.76
N GLU A 185 14.17 -10.07 4.86
CA GLU A 185 13.06 -9.98 5.81
C GLU A 185 11.76 -9.50 5.15
N PHE A 186 11.84 -8.60 4.15
CA PHE A 186 10.68 -8.16 3.37
C PHE A 186 9.97 -9.34 2.69
N ILE A 187 10.70 -10.23 2.01
CA ILE A 187 10.11 -11.38 1.31
C ILE A 187 9.69 -12.47 2.29
N SER A 188 10.50 -12.76 3.32
CA SER A 188 10.16 -13.80 4.29
C SER A 188 8.90 -13.46 5.09
N SER A 189 8.71 -12.20 5.47
CA SER A 189 7.51 -11.74 6.17
C SER A 189 6.24 -11.76 5.29
N LEU A 190 6.37 -11.55 3.98
CA LEU A 190 5.25 -11.69 3.05
C LEU A 190 4.83 -13.15 2.83
N LYS A 191 5.76 -14.09 2.93
CA LYS A 191 5.51 -15.54 2.82
C LYS A 191 4.95 -16.15 4.12
N ALA A 192 5.14 -15.47 5.25
CA ALA A 192 4.58 -15.88 6.52
C ALA A 192 3.04 -15.68 6.55
N GLU A 193 2.39 -16.38 7.47
CA GLU A 193 0.98 -16.14 7.75
C GLU A 193 0.78 -14.70 8.23
N PHE A 194 -0.24 -14.02 7.71
CA PHE A 194 -0.52 -12.65 8.12
C PHE A 194 -1.05 -12.63 9.56
N PRO A 195 -0.57 -11.74 10.45
CA PRO A 195 -0.97 -11.72 11.86
C PRO A 195 -2.48 -11.55 12.03
N SER A 196 -3.10 -12.42 12.82
CA SER A 196 -4.56 -12.43 13.02
C SER A 196 -5.07 -11.25 13.86
N ASP A 197 -4.19 -10.61 14.63
CA ASP A 197 -4.48 -9.42 15.45
C ASP A 197 -4.30 -8.08 14.68
N VAL A 198 -3.92 -8.14 13.40
CA VAL A 198 -3.83 -6.98 12.52
C VAL A 198 -4.99 -7.00 11.52
N ALA A 199 -5.88 -6.02 11.60
CA ALA A 199 -7.00 -5.95 10.68
C ALA A 199 -6.55 -5.64 9.24
N GLN A 200 -7.25 -6.24 8.28
CA GLN A 200 -6.94 -6.11 6.87
C GLN A 200 -8.09 -5.45 6.10
N THR A 201 -7.75 -4.65 5.11
CA THR A 201 -8.66 -4.14 4.08
C THR A 201 -7.91 -4.12 2.77
N ALA A 202 -8.42 -4.82 1.75
CA ALA A 202 -7.87 -4.83 0.41
C ALA A 202 -8.84 -4.12 -0.53
N VAL A 203 -8.41 -2.99 -1.09
CA VAL A 203 -9.21 -2.23 -2.06
C VAL A 203 -8.63 -2.45 -3.44
N TYR A 204 -9.48 -2.81 -4.38
CA TYR A 204 -9.09 -3.07 -5.75
C TYR A 204 -10.10 -2.47 -6.74
N THR A 205 -9.69 -2.38 -7.99
CA THR A 205 -10.55 -2.00 -9.10
C THR A 205 -10.34 -2.95 -10.27
N ARG A 206 -11.44 -3.34 -10.94
CA ARG A 206 -11.35 -4.17 -12.16
C ARG A 206 -10.85 -3.40 -13.36
N SER A 207 -10.89 -2.06 -13.28
CA SER A 207 -10.37 -1.17 -14.33
C SER A 207 -8.91 -0.77 -14.06
N ASP A 208 -8.17 -1.54 -13.28
CA ASP A 208 -6.76 -1.30 -12.99
C ASP A 208 -5.93 -1.39 -14.27
N GLY A 209 -5.27 -0.30 -14.66
CA GLY A 209 -4.44 -0.22 -15.86
C GLY A 209 -2.97 -0.58 -15.64
N ILE A 210 -2.58 -0.92 -14.40
CA ILE A 210 -1.18 -1.14 -14.00
C ILE A 210 -0.93 -2.60 -13.60
N VAL A 211 -1.81 -3.18 -12.77
CA VAL A 211 -1.67 -4.54 -12.23
C VAL A 211 -2.93 -5.36 -12.46
N ASP A 212 -2.79 -6.67 -12.51
CA ASP A 212 -3.94 -7.56 -12.54
C ASP A 212 -4.58 -7.58 -11.13
N TRP A 213 -5.81 -7.11 -11.03
CA TRP A 213 -6.56 -6.98 -9.79
C TRP A 213 -6.77 -8.32 -9.05
N HIS A 214 -6.75 -9.46 -9.74
CA HIS A 214 -6.88 -10.78 -9.11
C HIS A 214 -5.76 -11.05 -8.09
N TYR A 215 -4.64 -10.37 -8.21
CA TYR A 215 -3.53 -10.45 -7.25
C TYR A 215 -3.66 -9.46 -6.08
N CYS A 216 -4.67 -8.56 -6.11
CA CYS A 216 -4.92 -7.55 -5.09
C CYS A 216 -5.94 -7.98 -4.03
N ILE A 217 -6.52 -9.17 -4.14
CA ILE A 217 -7.59 -9.68 -3.27
C ILE A 217 -7.12 -10.84 -2.40
N THR A 218 -7.73 -10.98 -1.22
CA THR A 218 -7.51 -12.12 -0.32
C THR A 218 -8.42 -13.31 -0.63
N GLY A 219 -9.57 -13.06 -1.24
CA GLY A 219 -10.66 -14.02 -1.43
C GLY A 219 -11.70 -13.99 -0.29
N ASP A 220 -11.50 -13.12 0.71
CA ASP A 220 -12.46 -12.90 1.79
C ASP A 220 -13.29 -11.62 1.53
N PRO A 221 -14.61 -11.73 1.34
CA PRO A 221 -15.48 -10.57 1.05
C PRO A 221 -15.59 -9.58 2.22
N GLN A 222 -15.15 -9.95 3.42
CA GLN A 222 -15.08 -9.02 4.56
C GLN A 222 -13.82 -8.14 4.52
N ILE A 223 -12.81 -8.54 3.75
CA ILE A 223 -11.53 -7.86 3.59
C ILE A 223 -11.47 -7.15 2.25
N ASP A 224 -12.00 -7.76 1.19
CA ASP A 224 -11.86 -7.34 -0.21
C ASP A 224 -12.97 -6.38 -0.63
N PHE A 225 -12.62 -5.20 -1.11
CA PHE A 225 -13.56 -4.15 -1.52
C PHE A 225 -13.27 -3.69 -2.94
N GLU A 226 -14.22 -3.95 -3.83
CA GLU A 226 -14.20 -3.42 -5.18
C GLU A 226 -14.66 -1.96 -5.19
N VAL A 227 -13.92 -1.10 -5.90
CA VAL A 227 -14.33 0.27 -6.22
C VAL A 227 -14.14 0.53 -7.71
N ALA A 228 -14.99 1.33 -8.30
CA ALA A 228 -14.77 1.80 -9.67
C ALA A 228 -13.70 2.88 -9.69
N GLY A 229 -12.78 2.84 -10.66
CA GLY A 229 -11.72 3.82 -10.81
C GLY A 229 -10.46 3.24 -11.44
N THR A 230 -9.42 4.04 -11.59
CA THR A 230 -8.12 3.62 -12.11
C THR A 230 -7.16 3.22 -11.00
N HIS A 231 -6.04 2.59 -11.33
CA HIS A 231 -5.03 2.20 -10.34
C HIS A 231 -4.54 3.39 -9.51
N VAL A 232 -4.04 4.43 -10.19
CA VAL A 232 -3.55 5.65 -9.53
C VAL A 232 -4.71 6.43 -8.92
N GLY A 233 -5.88 6.39 -9.54
CA GLY A 233 -7.08 7.05 -9.07
C GLY A 233 -7.63 6.53 -7.73
N LEU A 234 -7.28 5.31 -7.31
CA LEU A 234 -7.67 4.79 -6.00
C LEU A 234 -7.32 5.74 -4.85
N VAL A 235 -6.22 6.48 -4.96
CA VAL A 235 -5.82 7.45 -3.91
C VAL A 235 -6.63 8.75 -3.93
N PHE A 236 -7.46 8.94 -4.96
CA PHE A 236 -8.36 10.08 -5.13
C PHE A 236 -9.84 9.68 -5.18
N ASN A 237 -10.15 8.43 -4.89
CA ASN A 237 -11.49 7.87 -5.07
C ASN A 237 -12.39 8.15 -3.84
N PRO A 238 -13.55 8.81 -4.00
CA PRO A 238 -14.46 9.10 -2.90
C PRO A 238 -14.98 7.87 -2.15
N ALA A 239 -15.14 6.72 -2.83
CA ALA A 239 -15.55 5.47 -2.19
C ALA A 239 -14.44 4.92 -1.29
N VAL A 240 -13.16 5.04 -1.72
CA VAL A 240 -11.99 4.70 -0.89
C VAL A 240 -11.96 5.56 0.37
N TYR A 241 -12.22 6.86 0.26
CA TYR A 241 -12.23 7.77 1.42
C TYR A 241 -13.31 7.39 2.42
N ARG A 242 -14.55 7.09 1.97
CA ARG A 242 -15.63 6.60 2.85
C ARG A 242 -15.28 5.28 3.51
N LEU A 243 -14.72 4.34 2.74
CA LEU A 243 -14.32 3.04 3.24
C LEU A 243 -13.22 3.18 4.30
N LEU A 244 -12.18 3.97 4.02
CA LEU A 244 -11.10 4.25 4.97
C LEU A 244 -11.64 4.82 6.28
N ALA A 245 -12.49 5.87 6.23
CA ALA A 245 -13.08 6.43 7.45
C ALA A 245 -13.83 5.36 8.26
N GLY A 246 -14.64 4.54 7.60
CA GLY A 246 -15.39 3.48 8.27
C GLY A 246 -14.51 2.36 8.84
N ARG A 247 -13.41 2.01 8.18
CA ARG A 247 -12.49 0.95 8.64
C ARG A 247 -11.60 1.43 9.77
N LEU A 248 -11.05 2.63 9.65
CA LEU A 248 -10.18 3.21 10.69
C LEU A 248 -10.95 3.51 11.98
N ALA A 249 -12.22 3.97 11.89
CA ALA A 249 -13.05 4.30 13.05
C ALA A 249 -13.55 3.08 13.84
N ARG A 250 -13.57 1.89 13.26
CA ARG A 250 -13.97 0.67 13.98
C ARG A 250 -12.99 0.26 15.06
N GLY A 251 -11.89 1.02 15.18
CA GLY A 251 -10.89 0.89 16.23
C GLY A 251 -10.51 -0.55 16.46
N VAL A 252 -9.63 -1.01 15.76
CA VAL A 252 -9.17 -2.34 16.03
C VAL A 252 -8.39 -2.37 17.30
#